data_5088f7b9acc6e7fcbd07b976a7394fa7
#
_entry.id   5088f7b9acc6e7fcbd07b976a7394fa7
#
_cell.length_a   1.000
_cell.length_b   1.000
_cell.length_c   1.000
_cell.angle_alpha   90.00
_cell.angle_beta   90.00
_cell.angle_gamma   90.00
#
_symmetry.space_group_name_H-M   'P 1'
#
loop_
_entity.id
_entity.type
_entity.pdbx_description
1 polymer ?
#
loop_
_entity_poly.entity_id
_entity_poly.type
_entity_poly.pdbx_seq_one_letter_code
_entity_poly.pdbx_strand_id
1 'polypeptide(L)'
;MRHNASTVVVLPGPAPAEVLSAVGRSMNVALIQPDDPVDDNDDGLAAAAGALQQAGRSASAYALVAADPLAAVAASWRAMWDVSRPEGPAGFEAEALKALTAWRSGRFELPDYYLILAAGPEAADQGPDFYLGPLRTARPQRVALVAATEPAQQAVGVLQTLGSLPYGPWWPGLDEVIEAARTFYPGRLAEGVTG
;
A
#
# COMPACT_ATOMS: atom_id res chain seq x y z
N MET A 1 -2.36 -4.96 20.64
CA MET A 1 -0.94 -4.99 20.22
C MET A 1 -0.70 -6.37 19.65
N ARG A 2 -0.58 -6.50 18.33
CA ARG A 2 -0.30 -7.79 17.70
C ARG A 2 1.11 -8.25 18.09
N HIS A 3 1.25 -9.46 18.55
CA HIS A 3 2.51 -10.17 18.56
C HIS A 3 2.61 -11.00 17.27
N ASN A 4 2.71 -10.33 16.12
CA ASN A 4 3.06 -11.03 14.89
C ASN A 4 4.52 -11.46 15.00
N ALA A 5 4.79 -12.70 14.63
CA ALA A 5 6.17 -13.19 14.55
C ALA A 5 6.97 -12.47 13.45
N SER A 6 6.28 -11.84 12.50
CA SER A 6 6.82 -11.20 11.30
C SER A 6 6.36 -9.74 11.21
N THR A 7 7.22 -8.85 10.72
CA THR A 7 6.82 -7.51 10.29
C THR A 7 6.13 -7.61 8.93
N VAL A 8 4.86 -7.23 8.86
CA VAL A 8 4.04 -7.32 7.65
C VAL A 8 4.17 -6.03 6.85
N VAL A 9 4.65 -6.15 5.62
CA VAL A 9 4.87 -5.03 4.71
C VAL A 9 4.08 -5.24 3.42
N VAL A 10 3.20 -4.29 3.08
CA VAL A 10 2.48 -4.32 1.80
C VAL A 10 3.24 -3.56 0.75
N LEU A 11 3.34 -4.15 -0.44
CA LEU A 11 3.86 -3.56 -1.66
C LEU A 11 2.66 -3.27 -2.57
N PRO A 12 2.08 -2.06 -2.55
CA PRO A 12 0.90 -1.76 -3.33
C PRO A 12 1.23 -1.56 -4.82
N GLY A 13 0.28 -1.92 -5.66
CA GLY A 13 0.41 -1.80 -7.10
C GLY A 13 1.21 -2.91 -7.77
N PRO A 14 1.37 -2.84 -9.10
CA PRO A 14 2.10 -3.84 -9.86
C PRO A 14 3.59 -3.71 -9.61
N ALA A 15 4.15 -4.63 -8.82
CA ALA A 15 5.59 -4.73 -8.66
C ALA A 15 6.20 -5.57 -9.80
N PRO A 16 7.35 -5.18 -10.39
CA PRO A 16 8.01 -5.98 -11.39
C PRO A 16 8.31 -7.40 -10.87
N ALA A 17 8.04 -8.42 -11.69
CA ALA A 17 8.26 -9.82 -11.31
C ALA A 17 9.72 -10.08 -10.89
N GLU A 18 10.66 -9.38 -11.50
CA GLU A 18 12.08 -9.43 -11.17
C GLU A 18 12.36 -8.96 -9.75
N VAL A 19 11.70 -7.87 -9.31
CA VAL A 19 11.80 -7.34 -7.94
C VAL A 19 11.26 -8.37 -6.95
N LEU A 20 10.06 -8.88 -7.20
CA LEU A 20 9.43 -9.88 -6.33
C LEU A 20 10.28 -11.15 -6.24
N SER A 21 10.78 -11.64 -7.38
CA SER A 21 11.65 -12.83 -7.42
C SER A 21 12.97 -12.60 -6.68
N ALA A 22 13.59 -11.43 -6.82
CA ALA A 22 14.85 -11.11 -6.15
C ALA A 22 14.67 -11.01 -4.63
N VAL A 23 13.62 -10.32 -4.18
CA VAL A 23 13.31 -10.14 -2.76
C VAL A 23 12.87 -11.45 -2.11
N GLY A 24 12.06 -12.26 -2.80
CA GLY A 24 11.60 -13.56 -2.30
C GLY A 24 12.71 -14.62 -2.11
N ARG A 25 13.89 -14.41 -2.69
CA ARG A 25 15.08 -15.26 -2.44
C ARG A 25 15.85 -14.87 -1.16
N SER A 26 15.50 -13.78 -0.50
CA SER A 26 16.15 -13.37 0.75
C SER A 26 15.70 -14.27 1.91
N MET A 27 16.65 -14.79 2.69
CA MET A 27 16.37 -15.73 3.79
C MET A 27 15.46 -15.16 4.89
N ASN A 28 15.41 -13.84 5.04
CA ASN A 28 14.64 -13.18 6.11
C ASN A 28 13.28 -12.63 5.63
N VAL A 29 12.93 -12.86 4.36
CA VAL A 29 11.70 -12.33 3.75
C VAL A 29 10.85 -13.49 3.23
N ALA A 30 9.59 -13.55 3.67
CA ALA A 30 8.56 -14.36 3.02
C ALA A 30 7.81 -13.47 2.03
N LEU A 31 7.80 -13.84 0.75
CA LEU A 31 6.96 -13.21 -0.24
C LEU A 31 5.61 -13.92 -0.27
N ILE A 32 4.54 -13.16 -0.07
CA ILE A 32 3.16 -13.66 -0.07
C ILE A 32 2.43 -12.99 -1.22
N GLN A 33 1.95 -13.83 -2.13
CA GLN A 33 1.13 -13.43 -3.28
C GLN A 33 -0.24 -14.10 -3.12
N PRO A 34 -1.33 -13.46 -3.55
CA PRO A 34 -2.61 -14.13 -3.59
C PRO A 34 -2.53 -15.36 -4.53
N ASP A 35 -3.17 -16.46 -4.14
CA ASP A 35 -3.12 -17.74 -4.85
C ASP A 35 -3.83 -17.68 -6.23
N ASP A 36 -4.77 -16.77 -6.42
CA ASP A 36 -5.48 -16.55 -7.67
C ASP A 36 -5.30 -15.12 -8.19
N PRO A 37 -5.23 -14.91 -9.52
CA PRO A 37 -5.35 -13.59 -10.09
C PRO A 37 -6.71 -13.02 -9.66
N VAL A 38 -6.65 -11.83 -9.06
CA VAL A 38 -7.83 -11.09 -8.63
C VAL A 38 -8.70 -10.82 -9.86
N ASP A 39 -9.77 -11.60 -10.03
CA ASP A 39 -10.82 -11.25 -10.98
C ASP A 39 -11.42 -9.90 -10.59
N ASP A 40 -11.78 -9.06 -11.57
CA ASP A 40 -12.28 -7.70 -11.39
C ASP A 40 -13.58 -7.59 -10.55
N ASN A 41 -14.12 -8.69 -10.07
CA ASN A 41 -15.32 -8.77 -9.25
C ASN A 41 -14.97 -8.91 -7.77
N ASP A 42 -15.17 -7.86 -6.98
CA ASP A 42 -15.33 -7.76 -5.49
C ASP A 42 -14.40 -8.61 -4.58
N ASP A 43 -13.65 -9.56 -5.10
CA ASP A 43 -12.81 -10.53 -4.37
C ASP A 43 -11.40 -10.01 -4.02
N GLY A 44 -10.97 -8.88 -4.60
CA GLY A 44 -9.64 -8.33 -4.37
C GLY A 44 -9.36 -8.00 -2.90
N LEU A 45 -10.36 -7.46 -2.20
CA LEU A 45 -10.26 -7.18 -0.77
C LEU A 45 -10.17 -8.47 0.06
N ALA A 46 -10.93 -9.51 -0.32
CA ALA A 46 -10.90 -10.80 0.36
C ALA A 46 -9.56 -11.51 0.16
N ALA A 47 -9.03 -11.51 -1.07
CA ALA A 47 -7.71 -12.06 -1.38
C ALA A 47 -6.59 -11.33 -0.62
N ALA A 48 -6.62 -10.00 -0.59
CA ALA A 48 -5.66 -9.20 0.18
C ALA A 48 -5.77 -9.46 1.69
N ALA A 49 -6.98 -9.58 2.23
CA ALA A 49 -7.20 -9.93 3.63
C ALA A 49 -6.63 -11.31 3.98
N GLY A 50 -6.83 -12.31 3.11
CA GLY A 50 -6.26 -13.65 3.24
C GLY A 50 -4.73 -13.62 3.23
N ALA A 51 -4.13 -12.89 2.29
CA ALA A 51 -2.68 -12.72 2.20
C ALA A 51 -2.10 -12.04 3.45
N LEU A 52 -2.76 -11.03 4.00
CA LEU A 52 -2.35 -10.40 5.25
C LEU A 52 -2.44 -11.35 6.46
N GLN A 53 -3.48 -12.19 6.53
CA GLN A 53 -3.59 -13.21 7.58
C GLN A 53 -2.47 -14.25 7.47
N GLN A 54 -2.14 -14.69 6.25
CA GLN A 54 -1.01 -15.59 6.00
C GLN A 54 0.31 -14.92 6.41
N ALA A 55 0.51 -13.64 6.06
CA ALA A 55 1.67 -12.85 6.44
C ALA A 55 1.88 -12.79 7.96
N GLY A 56 0.81 -12.57 8.71
CA GLY A 56 0.84 -12.54 10.17
C GLY A 56 1.25 -13.86 10.83
N ARG A 57 1.19 -14.98 10.09
CA ARG A 57 1.60 -16.33 10.54
C ARG A 57 3.01 -16.71 10.07
N SER A 58 3.65 -15.87 9.27
CA SER A 58 4.99 -16.15 8.75
C SER A 58 6.01 -16.23 9.88
N ALA A 59 6.97 -17.14 9.75
CA ALA A 59 8.12 -17.27 10.66
C ALA A 59 9.33 -16.41 10.23
N SER A 60 9.26 -15.76 9.06
CA SER A 60 10.31 -14.88 8.56
C SER A 60 10.31 -13.54 9.31
N ALA A 61 11.44 -12.84 9.37
CA ALA A 61 11.51 -11.53 10.00
C ALA A 61 10.57 -10.52 9.34
N TYR A 62 10.43 -10.61 8.02
CA TYR A 62 9.55 -9.79 7.21
C TYR A 62 8.63 -10.66 6.36
N ALA A 63 7.36 -10.29 6.27
CA ALA A 63 6.40 -10.83 5.31
C ALA A 63 6.02 -9.72 4.33
N LEU A 64 6.48 -9.84 3.09
CA LEU A 64 6.17 -8.91 2.02
C LEU A 64 4.94 -9.40 1.26
N VAL A 65 3.89 -8.60 1.24
CA VAL A 65 2.59 -8.94 0.67
C VAL A 65 2.38 -8.13 -0.61
N ALA A 66 2.21 -8.82 -1.73
CA ALA A 66 1.93 -8.21 -3.04
C ALA A 66 0.40 -8.12 -3.30
N ALA A 67 -0.37 -7.88 -2.24
CA ALA A 67 -1.81 -7.65 -2.31
C ALA A 67 -2.18 -6.60 -1.27
N ASP A 68 -3.01 -5.64 -1.66
CA ASP A 68 -3.32 -4.50 -0.82
C ASP A 68 -4.83 -4.39 -0.57
N PRO A 69 -5.30 -4.41 0.69
CA PRO A 69 -6.72 -4.24 1.01
C PRO A 69 -7.25 -2.84 0.69
N LEU A 70 -6.38 -1.86 0.47
CA LEU A 70 -6.76 -0.50 0.10
C LEU A 70 -6.61 -0.22 -1.39
N ALA A 71 -6.29 -1.22 -2.23
CA ALA A 71 -6.04 -1.01 -3.66
C ALA A 71 -7.22 -0.35 -4.38
N ALA A 72 -8.46 -0.81 -4.14
CA ALA A 72 -9.67 -0.23 -4.73
C ALA A 72 -9.93 1.19 -4.22
N VAL A 73 -9.67 1.45 -2.93
CA VAL A 73 -9.76 2.80 -2.33
C VAL A 73 -8.75 3.73 -3.00
N ALA A 74 -7.50 3.28 -3.16
CA ALA A 74 -6.44 4.08 -3.78
C ALA A 74 -6.74 4.39 -5.25
N ALA A 75 -7.25 3.42 -5.99
CA ALA A 75 -7.63 3.59 -7.40
C ALA A 75 -8.83 4.56 -7.55
N SER A 76 -9.87 4.39 -6.74
CA SER A 76 -11.05 5.27 -6.78
C SER A 76 -10.73 6.68 -6.27
N TRP A 77 -9.84 6.82 -5.26
CA TRP A 77 -9.35 8.12 -4.81
C TRP A 77 -8.61 8.86 -5.92
N ARG A 78 -7.76 8.17 -6.67
CA ARG A 78 -7.09 8.76 -7.84
C ARG A 78 -8.10 9.20 -8.90
N ALA A 79 -9.10 8.36 -9.18
CA ALA A 79 -10.16 8.67 -10.15
C ALA A 79 -11.02 9.88 -9.74
N MET A 80 -11.10 10.20 -8.45
CA MET A 80 -11.80 11.39 -7.94
C MET A 80 -11.19 12.71 -8.47
N TRP A 81 -9.90 12.72 -8.81
CA TRP A 81 -9.18 13.88 -9.34
C TRP A 81 -9.18 13.97 -10.87
N ASP A 82 -9.73 12.97 -11.52
CA ASP A 82 -9.88 12.97 -12.97
C ASP A 82 -11.16 13.74 -13.34
N VAL A 83 -10.97 14.97 -13.84
CA VAL A 83 -12.08 15.86 -14.25
C VAL A 83 -12.96 15.29 -15.35
N SER A 84 -12.49 14.26 -16.06
CA SER A 84 -13.27 13.54 -17.09
C SER A 84 -14.25 12.52 -16.49
N ARG A 85 -14.16 12.25 -15.18
CA ARG A 85 -14.95 11.25 -14.45
C ARG A 85 -15.82 11.89 -13.36
N PRO A 86 -16.98 12.45 -13.70
CA PRO A 86 -17.84 13.12 -12.72
C PRO A 86 -18.34 12.20 -11.59
N GLU A 87 -18.35 10.88 -11.81
CA GLU A 87 -18.69 9.85 -10.81
C GLU A 87 -17.55 9.53 -9.85
N GLY A 88 -16.35 10.05 -10.06
CA GLY A 88 -15.16 9.77 -9.25
C GLY A 88 -15.38 9.90 -7.74
N PRO A 89 -15.96 11.00 -7.24
CA PRO A 89 -16.23 11.15 -5.80
C PRO A 89 -17.17 10.08 -5.22
N ALA A 90 -18.23 9.73 -5.95
CA ALA A 90 -19.16 8.68 -5.54
C ALA A 90 -18.51 7.29 -5.54
N GLY A 91 -17.64 7.02 -6.50
CA GLY A 91 -16.85 5.79 -6.58
C GLY A 91 -15.91 5.66 -5.40
N PHE A 92 -15.20 6.73 -5.03
CA PHE A 92 -14.35 6.75 -3.84
C PHE A 92 -15.13 6.46 -2.55
N GLU A 93 -16.28 7.10 -2.34
CA GLU A 93 -17.10 6.86 -1.14
C GLU A 93 -17.61 5.41 -1.06
N ALA A 94 -17.97 4.81 -2.19
CA ALA A 94 -18.39 3.43 -2.23
C ALA A 94 -17.26 2.45 -1.83
N GLU A 95 -16.06 2.61 -2.38
CA GLU A 95 -14.92 1.76 -2.04
C GLU A 95 -14.42 2.02 -0.61
N ALA A 96 -14.41 3.26 -0.16
CA ALA A 96 -14.10 3.62 1.23
C ALA A 96 -15.06 2.94 2.22
N LEU A 97 -16.38 2.94 1.92
CA LEU A 97 -17.37 2.28 2.76
C LEU A 97 -17.17 0.76 2.82
N LYS A 98 -16.85 0.11 1.69
CA LYS A 98 -16.53 -1.33 1.66
C LYS A 98 -15.31 -1.64 2.55
N ALA A 99 -14.22 -0.90 2.37
CA ALA A 99 -12.99 -1.07 3.15
C ALA A 99 -13.24 -0.84 4.65
N LEU A 100 -13.96 0.22 5.03
CA LEU A 100 -14.32 0.51 6.42
C LEU A 100 -15.18 -0.60 7.04
N THR A 101 -16.14 -1.13 6.28
CA THR A 101 -17.00 -2.23 6.74
C THR A 101 -16.20 -3.50 6.99
N ALA A 102 -15.29 -3.85 6.08
CA ALA A 102 -14.40 -5.00 6.23
C ALA A 102 -13.43 -4.83 7.41
N TRP A 103 -12.85 -3.65 7.56
CA TRP A 103 -11.94 -3.33 8.67
C TRP A 103 -12.67 -3.39 10.03
N ARG A 104 -13.85 -2.77 10.16
CA ARG A 104 -14.67 -2.78 11.40
C ARG A 104 -15.15 -4.18 11.77
N SER A 105 -15.38 -5.04 10.78
CA SER A 105 -15.73 -6.45 11.02
C SER A 105 -14.51 -7.34 11.31
N GLY A 106 -13.30 -6.78 11.36
CA GLY A 106 -12.07 -7.53 11.63
C GLY A 106 -11.62 -8.44 10.50
N ARG A 107 -12.11 -8.25 9.27
CA ARG A 107 -11.69 -9.06 8.12
C ARG A 107 -10.23 -8.81 7.75
N PHE A 108 -9.74 -7.59 7.92
CA PHE A 108 -8.34 -7.26 7.80
C PHE A 108 -7.93 -6.19 8.81
N GLU A 109 -6.63 -6.08 9.05
CA GLU A 109 -6.01 -4.95 9.75
C GLU A 109 -4.97 -4.32 8.82
N LEU A 110 -4.65 -3.04 9.05
CA LEU A 110 -3.58 -2.39 8.29
C LEU A 110 -2.25 -3.12 8.53
N PRO A 111 -1.38 -3.23 7.50
CA PRO A 111 -0.06 -3.84 7.64
C PRO A 111 0.83 -3.01 8.57
N ASP A 112 1.98 -3.53 8.96
CA ASP A 112 2.95 -2.74 9.72
C ASP A 112 3.47 -1.57 8.90
N TYR A 113 3.71 -1.77 7.59
CA TYR A 113 4.22 -0.74 6.68
C TYR A 113 3.66 -0.91 5.28
N TYR A 114 3.60 0.21 4.57
CA TYR A 114 3.50 0.27 3.11
C TYR A 114 4.86 0.65 2.53
N LEU A 115 5.30 -0.08 1.51
CA LEU A 115 6.53 0.18 0.80
C LEU A 115 6.22 0.49 -0.67
N ILE A 116 6.40 1.73 -1.06
CA ILE A 116 6.04 2.23 -2.38
C ILE A 116 7.26 2.16 -3.30
N LEU A 117 7.15 1.50 -4.42
CA LEU A 117 8.17 1.55 -5.47
C LEU A 117 7.96 2.82 -6.29
N ALA A 118 9.02 3.58 -6.49
CA ALA A 118 8.95 4.71 -7.41
C ALA A 118 8.60 4.20 -8.82
N ALA A 119 7.61 4.82 -9.42
CA ALA A 119 7.27 4.56 -10.80
C ALA A 119 8.36 5.14 -11.72
N GLY A 120 8.61 4.47 -12.85
CA GLY A 120 9.51 5.00 -13.87
C GLY A 120 8.99 6.31 -14.46
N PRO A 121 9.79 7.01 -15.26
CA PRO A 121 9.45 8.31 -15.82
C PRO A 121 8.16 8.29 -16.66
N GLU A 122 7.80 7.16 -17.24
CA GLU A 122 6.53 7.00 -17.99
C GLU A 122 5.28 7.01 -17.09
N ALA A 123 5.45 6.80 -15.79
CA ALA A 123 4.35 6.81 -14.83
C ALA A 123 4.18 8.17 -14.11
N ALA A 124 5.00 9.15 -14.42
CA ALA A 124 4.93 10.50 -13.82
C ALA A 124 3.57 11.19 -14.08
N ASP A 125 2.87 10.82 -15.15
CA ASP A 125 1.55 11.35 -15.51
C ASP A 125 0.37 10.62 -14.83
N GLN A 126 0.62 9.69 -13.91
CA GLN A 126 -0.47 8.88 -13.30
C GLN A 126 -1.32 9.63 -12.26
N GLY A 127 -1.10 10.92 -12.08
CA GLY A 127 -1.85 11.73 -11.13
C GLY A 127 -1.42 11.51 -9.67
N PRO A 128 -2.21 12.01 -8.70
CA PRO A 128 -1.85 11.96 -7.29
C PRO A 128 -1.82 10.52 -6.74
N ASP A 129 -0.87 10.25 -5.87
CA ASP A 129 -0.69 8.94 -5.24
C ASP A 129 -1.31 8.91 -3.84
N PHE A 130 -2.26 8.00 -3.63
CA PHE A 130 -2.96 7.82 -2.36
C PHE A 130 -1.99 7.47 -1.22
N TYR A 131 -0.99 6.64 -1.48
CA TYR A 131 -0.07 6.15 -0.46
C TYR A 131 0.94 7.23 -0.05
N LEU A 132 1.50 7.95 -1.02
CA LEU A 132 2.46 9.03 -0.78
C LEU A 132 1.77 10.35 -0.36
N GLY A 133 0.49 10.50 -0.65
CA GLY A 133 -0.34 11.62 -0.24
C GLY A 133 -1.02 11.38 1.11
N PRO A 134 -2.33 11.11 1.12
CA PRO A 134 -3.12 11.04 2.35
C PRO A 134 -2.62 9.97 3.33
N LEU A 135 -2.25 8.77 2.88
CA LEU A 135 -1.81 7.70 3.77
C LEU A 135 -0.50 8.06 4.49
N ARG A 136 0.49 8.56 3.74
CA ARG A 136 1.76 9.02 4.33
C ARG A 136 1.57 10.22 5.25
N THR A 137 0.66 11.13 4.92
CA THR A 137 0.33 12.27 5.78
C THR A 137 -0.26 11.81 7.11
N ALA A 138 -1.12 10.79 7.10
CA ALA A 138 -1.70 10.21 8.31
C ALA A 138 -0.62 9.53 9.20
N ARG A 139 0.36 8.83 8.60
CA ARG A 139 1.47 8.16 9.34
C ARG A 139 2.76 8.12 8.52
N PRO A 140 3.58 9.17 8.57
CA PRO A 140 4.82 9.25 7.78
C PRO A 140 5.79 8.10 8.01
N GLN A 141 5.85 7.56 9.24
CA GLN A 141 6.76 6.48 9.62
C GLN A 141 6.30 5.10 9.12
N ARG A 142 5.06 4.99 8.60
CA ARG A 142 4.48 3.73 8.14
C ARG A 142 4.45 3.60 6.62
N VAL A 143 4.87 4.64 5.90
CA VAL A 143 4.95 4.64 4.43
C VAL A 143 6.36 4.99 4.00
N ALA A 144 7.06 4.03 3.42
CA ALA A 144 8.41 4.20 2.90
C ALA A 144 8.40 4.22 1.36
N LEU A 145 9.31 5.00 0.77
CA LEU A 145 9.50 5.09 -0.68
C LEU A 145 10.84 4.48 -1.07
N VAL A 146 10.82 3.56 -2.02
CA VAL A 146 12.01 3.10 -2.74
C VAL A 146 12.15 3.94 -4.00
N ALA A 147 13.09 4.88 -3.99
CA ALA A 147 13.25 5.88 -5.07
C ALA A 147 13.87 5.32 -6.36
N ALA A 148 14.47 4.12 -6.31
CA ALA A 148 15.04 3.49 -7.50
C ALA A 148 13.93 3.13 -8.51
N THR A 149 14.20 3.31 -9.79
CA THR A 149 13.26 3.03 -10.89
C THR A 149 13.61 1.75 -11.65
N GLU A 150 14.90 1.38 -11.67
CA GLU A 150 15.36 0.15 -12.32
C GLU A 150 15.07 -1.09 -11.44
N PRO A 151 14.50 -2.19 -11.98
CA PRO A 151 14.06 -3.34 -11.17
C PRO A 151 15.15 -3.93 -10.27
N ALA A 152 16.38 -4.06 -10.76
CA ALA A 152 17.50 -4.58 -9.96
C ALA A 152 17.83 -3.67 -8.76
N GLN A 153 17.80 -2.35 -8.97
CA GLN A 153 18.05 -1.35 -7.93
C GLN A 153 16.83 -1.26 -6.98
N GLN A 154 15.61 -1.42 -7.49
CA GLN A 154 14.41 -1.50 -6.66
C GLN A 154 14.49 -2.68 -5.70
N ALA A 155 14.89 -3.87 -6.17
CA ALA A 155 15.04 -5.03 -5.30
C ALA A 155 16.05 -4.79 -4.15
N VAL A 156 17.19 -4.19 -4.46
CA VAL A 156 18.18 -3.78 -3.45
C VAL A 156 17.60 -2.75 -2.49
N GLY A 157 16.90 -1.72 -3.02
CA GLY A 157 16.25 -0.68 -2.24
C GLY A 157 15.18 -1.23 -1.30
N VAL A 158 14.37 -2.20 -1.75
CA VAL A 158 13.40 -2.91 -0.90
C VAL A 158 14.10 -3.56 0.28
N LEU A 159 15.14 -4.37 0.05
CA LEU A 159 15.85 -5.08 1.11
C LEU A 159 16.53 -4.11 2.10
N GLN A 160 17.13 -3.03 1.61
CA GLN A 160 17.71 -1.99 2.45
C GLN A 160 16.65 -1.29 3.31
N THR A 161 15.51 -0.95 2.72
CA THR A 161 14.41 -0.30 3.43
C THR A 161 13.83 -1.21 4.50
N LEU A 162 13.64 -2.51 4.21
CA LEU A 162 13.19 -3.48 5.22
C LEU A 162 14.13 -3.52 6.44
N GLY A 163 15.44 -3.43 6.22
CA GLY A 163 16.45 -3.41 7.30
C GLY A 163 16.50 -2.10 8.11
N SER A 164 15.81 -1.05 7.67
CA SER A 164 15.85 0.30 8.26
C SER A 164 14.47 0.92 8.48
N LEU A 165 13.42 0.11 8.58
CA LEU A 165 12.06 0.59 8.81
C LEU A 165 11.98 1.46 10.07
N PRO A 166 11.43 2.68 9.99
CA PRO A 166 11.43 3.60 11.12
C PRO A 166 10.42 3.18 12.19
N TYR A 167 10.79 3.35 13.45
CA TYR A 167 9.84 3.23 14.55
C TYR A 167 8.91 4.44 14.60
N GLY A 168 7.66 4.19 14.98
CA GLY A 168 6.68 5.26 15.12
C GLY A 168 5.36 4.74 15.68
N PRO A 169 4.40 5.64 15.96
CA PRO A 169 3.08 5.25 16.41
C PRO A 169 2.39 4.35 15.38
N TRP A 170 1.48 3.51 15.87
CA TRP A 170 0.64 2.67 15.01
C TRP A 170 -0.27 3.55 14.13
N TRP A 171 -0.89 2.92 13.16
CA TRP A 171 -1.90 3.59 12.32
C TRP A 171 -3.00 4.21 13.18
N PRO A 172 -3.57 5.34 12.77
CA PRO A 172 -4.87 5.78 13.28
C PRO A 172 -5.95 4.78 12.85
N GLY A 173 -7.17 4.96 13.29
CA GLY A 173 -8.29 4.23 12.74
C GLY A 173 -8.37 4.41 11.21
N LEU A 174 -8.84 3.40 10.48
CA LEU A 174 -9.02 3.52 9.03
C LEU A 174 -9.98 4.64 8.66
N ASP A 175 -10.96 4.94 9.51
CA ASP A 175 -11.88 6.06 9.39
C ASP A 175 -11.15 7.41 9.38
N GLU A 176 -10.13 7.60 10.23
CA GLU A 176 -9.30 8.81 10.23
C GLU A 176 -8.45 8.90 8.94
N VAL A 177 -7.93 7.78 8.43
CA VAL A 177 -7.20 7.74 7.15
C VAL A 177 -8.11 8.14 5.99
N ILE A 178 -9.32 7.60 5.94
CA ILE A 178 -10.29 7.94 4.89
C ILE A 178 -10.72 9.41 4.98
N GLU A 179 -10.93 9.93 6.19
CA GLU A 179 -11.25 11.35 6.37
C GLU A 179 -10.09 12.26 5.92
N ALA A 180 -8.87 11.90 6.26
CA ALA A 180 -7.69 12.59 5.74
C ALA A 180 -7.62 12.57 4.20
N ALA A 181 -8.03 11.45 3.58
CA ALA A 181 -8.07 11.31 2.13
C ALA A 181 -9.13 12.21 1.48
N ARG A 182 -10.30 12.41 2.11
CA ARG A 182 -11.36 13.32 1.64
C ARG A 182 -10.91 14.77 1.60
N THR A 183 -10.11 15.16 2.58
CA THR A 183 -9.67 16.54 2.76
C THR A 183 -8.31 16.83 2.13
N PHE A 184 -7.63 15.80 1.65
CA PHE A 184 -6.30 15.94 1.04
C PHE A 184 -6.41 16.61 -0.34
N TYR A 185 -5.63 17.68 -0.54
CA TYR A 185 -5.53 18.37 -1.83
C TYR A 185 -4.16 18.05 -2.48
N PRO A 186 -4.13 17.38 -3.64
CA PRO A 186 -2.89 16.92 -4.28
C PRO A 186 -1.88 18.02 -4.63
N GLY A 187 -2.33 19.26 -4.83
CA GLY A 187 -1.46 20.40 -5.12
C GLY A 187 -0.42 20.71 -4.03
N ARG A 188 -0.63 20.23 -2.80
CA ARG A 188 0.34 20.40 -1.70
C ARG A 188 1.59 19.54 -1.85
N LEU A 189 1.57 18.49 -2.67
CA LEU A 189 2.75 17.64 -2.91
C LEU A 189 3.79 18.34 -3.80
N ALA A 190 3.37 19.25 -4.67
CA ALA A 190 4.27 19.98 -5.56
C ALA A 190 5.10 21.07 -4.84
N GLU A 191 4.64 21.57 -3.71
CA GLU A 191 5.30 22.66 -2.96
C GLU A 191 6.36 22.15 -1.95
N GLY A 192 6.37 20.85 -1.63
CA GLY A 192 7.24 20.26 -0.59
C GLY A 192 8.55 19.63 -1.09
N VAL A 193 8.85 19.64 -2.39
CA VAL A 193 10.04 18.98 -2.98
C VAL A 193 11.20 19.95 -3.23
N THR A 194 11.03 21.23 -2.95
CA THR A 194 12.10 22.25 -3.06
C THR A 194 12.54 22.73 -1.67
N GLY A 195 13.19 21.86 -0.93
CA GLY A 195 13.78 22.20 0.36
C GLY A 195 14.97 21.31 0.68
#